data_ae8b0ce1a62bb0bbfce3659fbe9ede69
#
_entry.id   ae8b0ce1a62bb0bbfce3659fbe9ede69
#
_cell.length_a   1.000
_cell.length_b   1.000
_cell.length_c   1.000
_cell.angle_alpha   90.00
_cell.angle_beta   90.00
_cell.angle_gamma   90.00
#
_symmetry.space_group_name_H-M   'P 1'
#
loop_
_entity.id
_entity.type
_entity.pdbx_description
1 polymer ?
#
loop_
_entity_poly.entity_id
_entity_poly.type
_entity_poly.pdbx_seq_one_letter_code
_entity_poly.pdbx_strand_id
1 'polypeptide(L)'
;MIDLLSTAGAAAVVFAATDIDDIVILTLFFVAARTTGQPRTWQIVAGQYLGIGALALASAVIAGGLLVVPDPWTGLLGLLPIALGVRALRGSGDDEPPAVVTGALGVAGVTIANGADNVAVYVPVFRALGVADSAVFLLVFVLLIALWCVAGAWLGGHRRVVRLVERAGAWLVPAIFIAIGLVILVSSGVLGRLVDLLG
;
A
#
# COMPACT_ATOMS: atom_id res chain seq x y z
N MET A 1 17.55 0.97 18.66
CA MET A 1 16.18 0.57 19.01
C MET A 1 15.29 1.63 18.39
N ILE A 2 14.71 1.33 17.21
CA ILE A 2 13.75 2.25 16.59
C ILE A 2 12.58 2.33 17.57
N ASP A 3 12.14 3.54 17.89
CA ASP A 3 11.03 3.74 18.80
C ASP A 3 9.78 3.10 18.18
N LEU A 4 9.07 2.27 18.93
CA LEU A 4 7.86 1.58 18.48
C LEU A 4 6.85 2.57 17.86
N LEU A 5 6.83 3.79 18.39
CA LEU A 5 5.98 4.86 17.91
C LEU A 5 6.37 5.34 16.50
N SER A 6 7.68 5.44 16.22
CA SER A 6 8.18 5.83 14.90
C SER A 6 7.91 4.75 13.85
N THR A 7 8.07 3.47 14.22
CA THR A 7 7.74 2.32 13.36
C THR A 7 6.25 2.29 13.04
N ALA A 8 5.38 2.47 14.05
CA ALA A 8 3.94 2.53 13.85
C ALA A 8 3.51 3.73 12.98
N GLY A 9 4.14 4.88 13.19
CA GLY A 9 3.90 6.06 12.36
C GLY A 9 4.30 5.85 10.90
N ALA A 10 5.46 5.23 10.67
CA ALA A 10 5.91 4.88 9.33
C ALA A 10 4.95 3.88 8.66
N ALA A 11 4.48 2.86 9.40
CA ALA A 11 3.49 1.91 8.91
C ALA A 11 2.19 2.61 8.47
N ALA A 12 1.72 3.57 9.27
CA ALA A 12 0.52 4.33 8.94
C ALA A 12 0.69 5.19 7.67
N VAL A 13 1.85 5.81 7.49
CA VAL A 13 2.17 6.59 6.29
C VAL A 13 2.25 5.70 5.05
N VAL A 14 2.95 4.56 5.16
CA VAL A 14 3.08 3.59 4.06
C VAL A 14 1.69 3.08 3.67
N PHE A 15 0.89 2.61 4.61
CA PHE A 15 -0.46 2.13 4.38
C PHE A 15 -1.33 3.21 3.71
N ALA A 16 -1.37 4.42 4.28
CA ALA A 16 -2.19 5.50 3.73
C ALA A 16 -1.77 5.88 2.30
N ALA A 17 -0.47 5.81 1.99
CA ALA A 17 0.02 6.15 0.66
C ALA A 17 -0.31 5.08 -0.40
N THR A 18 -0.31 3.80 -0.01
CA THR A 18 -0.58 2.70 -0.95
C THR A 18 -2.07 2.39 -1.09
N ASP A 19 -2.89 2.70 -0.08
CA ASP A 19 -4.31 2.32 -0.05
C ASP A 19 -5.27 3.53 -0.16
N ILE A 20 -4.78 4.72 -0.58
CA ILE A 20 -5.63 5.90 -0.71
C ILE A 20 -6.62 5.80 -1.88
N ASP A 21 -6.26 5.14 -2.95
CA ASP A 21 -7.13 4.82 -4.09
C ASP A 21 -8.13 3.72 -3.73
N ASP A 22 -7.72 2.74 -2.92
CA ASP A 22 -8.60 1.68 -2.44
C ASP A 22 -9.78 2.23 -1.62
N ILE A 23 -9.65 3.39 -0.97
CA ILE A 23 -10.76 4.01 -0.25
C ILE A 23 -11.91 4.43 -1.18
N VAL A 24 -11.60 4.75 -2.43
CA VAL A 24 -12.61 5.06 -3.46
C VAL A 24 -13.36 3.80 -3.83
N ILE A 25 -12.64 2.71 -4.08
CA ILE A 25 -13.21 1.39 -4.39
C ILE A 25 -14.07 0.89 -3.23
N LEU A 26 -13.56 0.98 -1.99
CA LEU A 26 -14.31 0.67 -0.77
C LEU A 26 -15.60 1.49 -0.67
N THR A 27 -15.52 2.78 -0.95
CA THR A 27 -16.68 3.67 -0.95
C THR A 27 -17.74 3.17 -1.93
N LEU A 28 -17.34 2.78 -3.15
CA LEU A 28 -18.25 2.22 -4.16
C LEU A 28 -18.87 0.90 -3.70
N PHE A 29 -18.09 -0.01 -3.08
CA PHE A 29 -18.64 -1.24 -2.53
C PHE A 29 -19.66 -0.99 -1.42
N PHE A 30 -19.41 -0.05 -0.50
CA PHE A 30 -20.36 0.29 0.55
C PHE A 30 -21.62 0.98 0.00
N VAL A 31 -21.51 1.79 -1.06
CA VAL A 31 -22.66 2.35 -1.78
C VAL A 31 -23.46 1.23 -2.45
N ALA A 32 -22.81 0.31 -3.14
CA ALA A 32 -23.45 -0.86 -3.76
C ALA A 32 -24.16 -1.73 -2.71
N ALA A 33 -23.52 -1.99 -1.57
CA ALA A 33 -24.12 -2.73 -0.46
C ALA A 33 -25.44 -2.10 0.02
N ARG A 34 -25.50 -0.76 0.06
CA ARG A 34 -26.69 -0.03 0.50
C ARG A 34 -27.80 0.02 -0.56
N THR A 35 -27.45 0.04 -1.85
CA THR A 35 -28.42 0.21 -2.95
C THR A 35 -28.90 -1.12 -3.52
N THR A 36 -28.03 -2.11 -3.65
CA THR A 36 -28.33 -3.41 -4.26
C THR A 36 -28.35 -4.56 -3.25
N GLY A 37 -27.87 -4.33 -2.02
CA GLY A 37 -27.69 -5.36 -1.00
C GLY A 37 -26.47 -6.26 -1.22
N GLN A 38 -25.63 -6.00 -2.25
CA GLN A 38 -24.43 -6.78 -2.59
C GLN A 38 -23.26 -5.86 -3.00
N PRO A 39 -22.03 -6.22 -2.60
CA PRO A 39 -21.68 -7.23 -1.59
C PRO A 39 -22.18 -6.83 -0.20
N ARG A 40 -22.41 -7.78 0.72
CA ARG A 40 -22.80 -7.47 2.10
C ARG A 40 -21.65 -6.77 2.84
N THR A 41 -21.96 -5.91 3.80
CA THR A 41 -20.95 -5.17 4.60
C THR A 41 -19.85 -6.06 5.16
N TRP A 42 -20.20 -7.22 5.74
CA TRP A 42 -19.20 -8.14 6.28
C TRP A 42 -18.31 -8.76 5.19
N GLN A 43 -18.84 -8.93 3.96
CA GLN A 43 -18.07 -9.45 2.82
C GLN A 43 -17.05 -8.43 2.32
N ILE A 44 -17.40 -7.13 2.39
CA ILE A 44 -16.47 -6.04 2.07
C ILE A 44 -15.32 -6.06 3.08
N VAL A 45 -15.63 -6.06 4.38
CA VAL A 45 -14.62 -6.07 5.45
C VAL A 45 -13.74 -7.33 5.35
N ALA A 46 -14.34 -8.53 5.24
CA ALA A 46 -13.59 -9.76 5.10
C ALA A 46 -12.74 -9.79 3.84
N GLY A 47 -13.26 -9.27 2.72
CA GLY A 47 -12.53 -9.18 1.45
C GLY A 47 -11.31 -8.26 1.54
N GLN A 48 -11.43 -7.14 2.23
CA GLN A 48 -10.30 -6.23 2.46
C GLN A 48 -9.21 -6.87 3.33
N TYR A 49 -9.59 -7.52 4.43
CA TYR A 49 -8.61 -8.25 5.24
C TYR A 49 -7.91 -9.35 4.46
N LEU A 50 -8.66 -10.09 3.62
CA LEU A 50 -8.08 -11.12 2.75
C LEU A 50 -7.16 -10.52 1.67
N GLY A 51 -7.60 -9.46 1.01
CA GLY A 51 -6.86 -8.81 -0.08
C GLY A 51 -5.57 -8.15 0.38
N ILE A 52 -5.67 -7.15 1.26
CA ILE A 52 -4.50 -6.43 1.79
C ILE A 52 -3.63 -7.37 2.62
N GLY A 53 -4.23 -8.26 3.41
CA GLY A 53 -3.50 -9.27 4.18
C GLY A 53 -2.67 -10.20 3.29
N ALA A 54 -3.22 -10.66 2.17
CA ALA A 54 -2.49 -11.48 1.20
C ALA A 54 -1.33 -10.71 0.56
N LEU A 55 -1.55 -9.43 0.15
CA LEU A 55 -0.51 -8.57 -0.41
C LEU A 55 0.62 -8.34 0.60
N ALA A 56 0.28 -7.99 1.84
CA ALA A 56 1.25 -7.75 2.90
C ALA A 56 2.05 -9.00 3.27
N LEU A 57 1.38 -10.15 3.42
CA LEU A 57 2.05 -11.42 3.70
C LEU A 57 2.94 -11.87 2.54
N ALA A 58 2.45 -11.78 1.30
CA ALA A 58 3.27 -12.09 0.12
C ALA A 58 4.51 -11.20 0.06
N SER A 59 4.36 -9.91 0.31
CA SER A 59 5.47 -8.95 0.34
C SER A 59 6.48 -9.27 1.45
N ALA A 60 6.01 -9.66 2.64
CA ALA A 60 6.87 -10.07 3.75
C ALA A 60 7.65 -11.36 3.43
N VAL A 61 7.00 -12.34 2.78
CA VAL A 61 7.66 -13.59 2.33
C VAL A 61 8.71 -13.29 1.27
N ILE A 62 8.39 -12.45 0.27
CA ILE A 62 9.35 -12.02 -0.76
C ILE A 62 10.53 -11.30 -0.12
N ALA A 63 10.28 -10.35 0.79
CA ALA A 63 11.32 -9.63 1.52
C ALA A 63 12.22 -10.57 2.33
N GLY A 64 11.62 -11.60 2.98
CA GLY A 64 12.33 -12.66 3.69
C GLY A 64 13.22 -13.49 2.77
N GLY A 65 12.76 -13.83 1.57
CA GLY A 65 13.56 -14.52 0.56
C GLY A 65 14.76 -13.69 0.06
N LEU A 66 14.65 -12.35 0.11
CA LEU A 66 15.73 -11.43 -0.27
C LEU A 66 16.82 -11.26 0.82
N LEU A 67 16.69 -11.90 2.00
CA LEU A 67 17.70 -11.85 3.06
C LEU A 67 19.04 -12.49 2.64
N VAL A 68 19.05 -13.34 1.62
CA VAL A 68 20.27 -13.90 1.04
C VAL A 68 21.05 -12.90 0.16
N VAL A 69 20.39 -11.80 -0.26
CA VAL A 69 21.01 -10.75 -1.06
C VAL A 69 21.68 -9.74 -0.12
N PRO A 70 22.97 -9.37 -0.34
CA PRO A 70 23.65 -8.37 0.48
C PRO A 70 22.92 -7.04 0.54
N ASP A 71 22.87 -6.42 1.73
CA ASP A 71 22.11 -5.20 1.99
C ASP A 71 22.32 -4.05 0.99
N PRO A 72 23.55 -3.75 0.55
CA PRO A 72 23.74 -2.67 -0.41
C PRO A 72 22.94 -2.87 -1.71
N TRP A 73 22.86 -4.10 -2.20
CA TRP A 73 22.16 -4.40 -3.45
C TRP A 73 20.63 -4.38 -3.31
N THR A 74 20.12 -4.73 -2.12
CA THR A 74 18.67 -4.64 -1.84
C THR A 74 18.17 -3.20 -1.82
N GLY A 75 19.06 -2.23 -1.62
CA GLY A 75 18.75 -0.81 -1.76
C GLY A 75 18.21 -0.42 -3.14
N LEU A 76 18.59 -1.17 -4.21
CA LEU A 76 18.02 -0.95 -5.54
C LEU A 76 16.51 -1.19 -5.61
N LEU A 77 15.93 -1.94 -4.67
CA LEU A 77 14.47 -2.09 -4.56
C LEU A 77 13.76 -0.75 -4.31
N GLY A 78 14.46 0.24 -3.75
CA GLY A 78 13.96 1.60 -3.61
C GLY A 78 13.63 2.29 -4.94
N LEU A 79 14.15 1.78 -6.07
CA LEU A 79 13.77 2.26 -7.40
C LEU A 79 12.31 1.92 -7.77
N LEU A 80 11.73 0.87 -7.17
CA LEU A 80 10.36 0.46 -7.45
C LEU A 80 9.36 1.54 -7.01
N PRO A 81 9.32 1.96 -5.73
CA PRO A 81 8.42 3.04 -5.32
C PRO A 81 8.74 4.37 -6.02
N ILE A 82 10.01 4.68 -6.33
CA ILE A 82 10.34 5.88 -7.12
C ILE A 82 9.71 5.79 -8.51
N ALA A 83 9.84 4.67 -9.20
CA ALA A 83 9.28 4.49 -10.53
C ALA A 83 7.74 4.62 -10.52
N LEU A 84 7.08 4.05 -9.51
CA LEU A 84 5.63 4.20 -9.32
C LEU A 84 5.24 5.66 -9.07
N GLY A 85 5.94 6.35 -8.17
CA GLY A 85 5.68 7.76 -7.91
C GLY A 85 5.85 8.64 -9.15
N VAL A 86 6.90 8.41 -9.93
CA VAL A 86 7.13 9.13 -11.21
C VAL A 86 6.05 8.79 -12.25
N ARG A 87 5.64 7.51 -12.33
CA ARG A 87 4.55 7.08 -13.23
C ARG A 87 3.24 7.77 -12.86
N ALA A 88 2.88 7.80 -11.58
CA ALA A 88 1.67 8.45 -11.09
C ALA A 88 1.66 9.96 -11.39
N LEU A 89 2.80 10.65 -11.26
CA LEU A 89 2.92 12.07 -11.64
C LEU A 89 2.71 12.31 -13.14
N ARG A 90 2.98 11.31 -13.99
CA ARG A 90 2.77 11.40 -15.44
C ARG A 90 1.32 11.12 -15.87
N GLY A 91 0.44 10.79 -14.94
CA GLY A 91 -0.99 10.55 -15.23
C GLY A 91 -1.27 9.21 -15.93
N SER A 92 -0.38 8.23 -15.82
CA SER A 92 -0.54 6.92 -16.47
C SER A 92 -1.34 5.94 -15.59
N GLY A 93 -2.50 6.36 -15.09
CA GLY A 93 -3.44 5.48 -14.37
C GLY A 93 -4.64 5.19 -15.28
N ASP A 94 -4.74 3.99 -15.80
CA ASP A 94 -5.98 3.49 -16.39
C ASP A 94 -6.87 3.04 -15.22
N ASP A 95 -7.65 3.96 -14.66
CA ASP A 95 -8.66 3.67 -13.65
C ASP A 95 -9.86 3.01 -14.34
N GLU A 96 -9.78 1.71 -14.62
CA GLU A 96 -10.96 0.95 -14.99
C GLU A 96 -11.93 0.91 -13.79
N PRO A 97 -13.23 1.19 -14.03
CA PRO A 97 -14.21 1.10 -12.95
C PRO A 97 -14.23 -0.33 -12.39
N PRO A 98 -14.28 -0.48 -11.04
CA PRO A 98 -14.23 -1.80 -10.42
C PRO A 98 -15.36 -2.68 -10.95
N ALA A 99 -15.03 -3.91 -11.31
CA ALA A 99 -15.99 -4.90 -11.76
C ALA A 99 -17.10 -5.10 -10.70
N VAL A 100 -18.31 -5.32 -11.14
CA VAL A 100 -19.41 -5.69 -10.22
C VAL A 100 -19.08 -7.06 -9.61
N VAL A 101 -18.69 -7.06 -8.36
CA VAL A 101 -18.27 -8.26 -7.64
C VAL A 101 -19.25 -8.60 -6.51
N THR A 102 -19.36 -9.88 -6.24
CA THR A 102 -20.17 -10.42 -5.12
C THR A 102 -19.29 -11.28 -4.21
N GLY A 103 -19.61 -11.27 -2.92
CA GLY A 103 -18.90 -12.07 -1.94
C GLY A 103 -17.53 -11.53 -1.52
N ALA A 104 -17.00 -12.08 -0.44
CA ALA A 104 -15.72 -11.65 0.13
C ALA A 104 -14.53 -11.94 -0.80
N LEU A 105 -14.54 -13.07 -1.50
CA LEU A 105 -13.47 -13.41 -2.45
C LEU A 105 -13.46 -12.49 -3.68
N GLY A 106 -14.64 -12.04 -4.14
CA GLY A 106 -14.71 -11.07 -5.22
C GLY A 106 -14.11 -9.72 -4.80
N VAL A 107 -14.44 -9.23 -3.60
CA VAL A 107 -13.84 -8.02 -3.03
C VAL A 107 -12.32 -8.19 -2.89
N ALA A 108 -11.85 -9.29 -2.29
CA ALA A 108 -10.43 -9.59 -2.15
C ALA A 108 -9.71 -9.62 -3.51
N GLY A 109 -10.34 -10.22 -4.53
CA GLY A 109 -9.79 -10.27 -5.89
C GLY A 109 -9.58 -8.88 -6.49
N VAL A 110 -10.54 -7.96 -6.33
CA VAL A 110 -10.39 -6.57 -6.76
C VAL A 110 -9.27 -5.87 -6.00
N THR A 111 -9.23 -6.01 -4.66
CA THR A 111 -8.15 -5.44 -3.83
C THR A 111 -6.77 -5.96 -4.24
N ILE A 112 -6.64 -7.28 -4.50
CA ILE A 112 -5.36 -7.85 -4.96
C ILE A 112 -5.00 -7.34 -6.37
N ALA A 113 -5.96 -7.28 -7.28
CA ALA A 113 -5.71 -6.79 -8.64
C ALA A 113 -5.26 -5.32 -8.65
N ASN A 114 -5.79 -4.51 -7.73
CA ASN A 114 -5.41 -3.10 -7.57
C ASN A 114 -4.10 -2.91 -6.78
N GLY A 115 -3.65 -3.92 -6.04
CA GLY A 115 -2.55 -3.82 -5.08
C GLY A 115 -1.15 -4.12 -5.64
N ALA A 116 -0.91 -3.93 -6.93
CA ALA A 116 0.43 -4.15 -7.50
C ALA A 116 1.45 -3.13 -6.98
N ASP A 117 1.03 -1.91 -6.73
CA ASP A 117 1.82 -0.83 -6.13
C ASP A 117 2.09 -1.09 -4.64
N ASN A 118 1.13 -1.67 -3.90
CA ASN A 118 1.33 -2.10 -2.53
C ASN A 118 2.54 -3.06 -2.43
N VAL A 119 2.59 -4.09 -3.28
CA VAL A 119 3.71 -5.05 -3.29
C VAL A 119 5.04 -4.35 -3.62
N ALA A 120 5.04 -3.45 -4.61
CA ALA A 120 6.23 -2.72 -5.02
C ALA A 120 6.78 -1.77 -3.93
N VAL A 121 5.94 -1.34 -2.99
CA VAL A 121 6.33 -0.53 -1.83
C VAL A 121 6.61 -1.41 -0.61
N TYR A 122 5.76 -2.42 -0.32
CA TYR A 122 5.88 -3.24 0.89
C TYR A 122 7.14 -4.11 0.88
N VAL A 123 7.52 -4.71 -0.26
CA VAL A 123 8.71 -5.57 -0.36
C VAL A 123 9.99 -4.82 0.06
N PRO A 124 10.34 -3.67 -0.54
CA PRO A 124 11.52 -2.94 -0.12
C PRO A 124 11.44 -2.41 1.33
N VAL A 125 10.24 -2.01 1.79
CA VAL A 125 10.04 -1.56 3.16
C VAL A 125 10.27 -2.70 4.15
N PHE A 126 9.64 -3.86 3.98
CA PHE A 126 9.85 -5.01 4.86
C PHE A 126 11.29 -5.53 4.82
N ARG A 127 11.94 -5.43 3.65
CA ARG A 127 13.36 -5.78 3.55
C ARG A 127 14.27 -4.83 4.35
N ALA A 128 13.94 -3.55 4.39
CA ALA A 128 14.70 -2.54 5.13
C ALA A 128 14.49 -2.59 6.65
N LEU A 129 13.29 -3.02 7.10
CA LEU A 129 12.90 -2.98 8.52
C LEU A 129 13.43 -4.17 9.35
N GLY A 130 13.59 -5.33 8.75
CA GLY A 130 13.83 -6.56 9.49
C GLY A 130 12.55 -7.15 10.11
N VAL A 131 12.68 -8.32 10.77
CA VAL A 131 11.54 -9.16 11.16
C VAL A 131 10.66 -8.52 12.24
N ALA A 132 11.29 -7.95 13.29
CA ALA A 132 10.54 -7.40 14.43
C ALA A 132 9.70 -6.18 14.04
N ASP A 133 10.29 -5.24 13.31
CA ASP A 133 9.60 -4.03 12.86
C ASP A 133 8.55 -4.36 11.80
N SER A 134 8.80 -5.36 10.94
CA SER A 134 7.79 -5.87 9.99
C SER A 134 6.56 -6.44 10.71
N ALA A 135 6.73 -7.11 11.85
CA ALA A 135 5.60 -7.58 12.65
C ALA A 135 4.76 -6.41 13.20
N VAL A 136 5.40 -5.31 13.61
CA VAL A 136 4.70 -4.09 14.03
C VAL A 136 3.92 -3.48 12.86
N PHE A 137 4.52 -3.43 11.67
CA PHE A 137 3.84 -2.97 10.45
C PHE A 137 2.59 -3.79 10.16
N LEU A 138 2.68 -5.12 10.18
CA LEU A 138 1.54 -6.00 9.94
C LEU A 138 0.43 -5.80 10.98
N LEU A 139 0.78 -5.62 12.25
CA LEU A 139 -0.20 -5.34 13.31
C LEU A 139 -0.92 -4.00 13.09
N VAL A 140 -0.16 -2.95 12.72
CA VAL A 140 -0.73 -1.64 12.40
C VAL A 140 -1.64 -1.73 11.17
N PHE A 141 -1.25 -2.49 10.14
CA PHE A 141 -2.07 -2.71 8.95
C PHE A 141 -3.42 -3.36 9.29
N VAL A 142 -3.44 -4.34 10.20
CA VAL A 142 -4.69 -4.95 10.68
C VAL A 142 -5.64 -3.90 11.25
N LEU A 143 -5.13 -2.95 12.03
CA LEU A 143 -5.93 -1.86 12.60
C LEU A 143 -6.38 -0.85 11.53
N LEU A 144 -5.48 -0.53 10.60
CA LEU A 144 -5.76 0.44 9.54
C LEU A 144 -6.75 -0.09 8.51
N ILE A 145 -6.75 -1.38 8.18
CA ILE A 145 -7.79 -1.99 7.32
C ILE A 145 -9.18 -1.75 7.93
N ALA A 146 -9.35 -1.96 9.25
CA ALA A 146 -10.62 -1.67 9.90
C ALA A 146 -11.00 -0.19 9.78
N LEU A 147 -10.03 0.71 10.03
CA LEU A 147 -10.23 2.15 9.90
C LEU A 147 -10.62 2.55 8.47
N TRP A 148 -9.96 1.98 7.45
CA TRP A 148 -10.29 2.21 6.03
C TRP A 148 -11.70 1.74 5.68
N CYS A 149 -12.11 0.57 6.18
CA CYS A 149 -13.48 0.09 6.01
C CYS A 149 -14.52 1.05 6.63
N VAL A 150 -14.25 1.56 7.83
CA VAL A 150 -15.11 2.56 8.47
C VAL A 150 -15.13 3.86 7.67
N ALA A 151 -13.97 4.32 7.22
CA ALA A 151 -13.86 5.53 6.41
C ALA A 151 -14.61 5.39 5.07
N GLY A 152 -14.42 4.28 4.34
CA GLY A 152 -15.13 4.01 3.08
C GLY A 152 -16.64 3.93 3.26
N ALA A 153 -17.09 3.28 4.34
CA ALA A 153 -18.51 3.22 4.68
C ALA A 153 -19.10 4.62 4.97
N TRP A 154 -18.36 5.47 5.65
CA TRP A 154 -18.77 6.85 5.95
C TRP A 154 -18.73 7.73 4.70
N LEU A 155 -17.70 7.62 3.89
CA LEU A 155 -17.50 8.41 2.66
C LEU A 155 -18.61 8.16 1.61
N GLY A 156 -19.23 6.99 1.59
CA GLY A 156 -20.32 6.65 0.68
C GLY A 156 -21.52 7.62 0.69
N GLY A 157 -21.62 8.46 1.74
CA GLY A 157 -22.59 9.56 1.81
C GLY A 157 -22.04 10.94 1.41
N HIS A 158 -20.73 11.08 1.15
CA HIS A 158 -20.05 12.38 1.09
C HIS A 158 -19.19 12.58 -0.18
N ARG A 159 -19.84 12.62 -1.36
CA ARG A 159 -19.15 12.78 -2.67
C ARG A 159 -18.14 13.94 -2.76
N ARG A 160 -18.32 15.02 -1.96
CA ARG A 160 -17.35 16.13 -1.94
C ARG A 160 -16.05 15.75 -1.26
N VAL A 161 -16.13 14.94 -0.21
CA VAL A 161 -14.95 14.46 0.53
C VAL A 161 -14.18 13.46 -0.31
N VAL A 162 -14.86 12.53 -1.00
CA VAL A 162 -14.22 11.59 -1.94
C VAL A 162 -13.36 12.36 -2.96
N ARG A 163 -13.93 13.36 -3.64
CA ARG A 163 -13.17 14.18 -4.61
C ARG A 163 -11.99 14.95 -4.01
N LEU A 164 -12.07 15.30 -2.73
CA LEU A 164 -10.94 15.95 -2.04
C LEU A 164 -9.81 14.95 -1.77
N VAL A 165 -10.17 13.73 -1.34
CA VAL A 165 -9.22 12.63 -1.11
C VAL A 165 -8.50 12.25 -2.42
N GLU A 166 -9.26 12.07 -3.52
CA GLU A 166 -8.69 11.80 -4.84
C GLU A 166 -7.69 12.90 -5.28
N ARG A 167 -8.08 14.16 -5.13
CA ARG A 167 -7.19 15.29 -5.50
C ARG A 167 -5.95 15.38 -4.63
N ALA A 168 -6.07 15.16 -3.33
CA ALA A 168 -4.93 15.15 -2.41
C ALA A 168 -4.02 13.96 -2.71
N GLY A 169 -4.59 12.78 -2.94
CA GLY A 169 -3.87 11.55 -3.28
C GLY A 169 -3.04 11.70 -4.54
N ALA A 170 -3.57 12.34 -5.59
CA ALA A 170 -2.88 12.53 -6.86
C ALA A 170 -1.50 13.21 -6.74
N TRP A 171 -1.25 13.99 -5.69
CA TRP A 171 0.04 14.63 -5.42
C TRP A 171 0.79 14.01 -4.24
N LEU A 172 0.06 13.65 -3.20
CA LEU A 172 0.66 13.17 -1.96
C LEU A 172 1.24 11.77 -2.12
N VAL A 173 0.52 10.86 -2.79
CA VAL A 173 0.95 9.47 -3.01
C VAL A 173 2.26 9.40 -3.79
N PRO A 174 2.39 10.04 -4.97
CA PRO A 174 3.66 10.06 -5.70
C PRO A 174 4.82 10.63 -4.87
N ALA A 175 4.58 11.71 -4.12
CA ALA A 175 5.61 12.32 -3.29
C ALA A 175 6.09 11.36 -2.18
N ILE A 176 5.17 10.65 -1.52
CA ILE A 176 5.51 9.67 -0.48
C ILE A 176 6.25 8.47 -1.09
N PHE A 177 5.82 7.95 -2.25
CA PHE A 177 6.50 6.83 -2.92
C PHE A 177 7.94 7.20 -3.30
N ILE A 178 8.15 8.39 -3.86
CA ILE A 178 9.49 8.89 -4.18
C ILE A 178 10.32 9.03 -2.90
N ALA A 179 9.74 9.59 -1.83
CA ALA A 179 10.45 9.76 -0.56
C ALA A 179 10.84 8.40 0.06
N ILE A 180 9.94 7.42 0.10
CA ILE A 180 10.21 6.06 0.59
C ILE A 180 11.37 5.44 -0.20
N GLY A 181 11.30 5.49 -1.52
CA GLY A 181 12.33 4.91 -2.38
C GLY A 181 13.68 5.60 -2.21
N LEU A 182 13.73 6.92 -2.07
CA LEU A 182 14.96 7.65 -1.79
C LEU A 182 15.55 7.28 -0.42
N VAL A 183 14.73 7.18 0.61
CA VAL A 183 15.17 6.74 1.95
C VAL A 183 15.82 5.35 1.87
N ILE A 184 15.19 4.40 1.17
CA ILE A 184 15.72 3.04 1.00
C ILE A 184 17.05 3.06 0.23
N LEU A 185 17.15 3.81 -0.86
CA LEU A 185 18.39 3.93 -1.64
C LEU A 185 19.54 4.51 -0.82
N VAL A 186 19.28 5.57 -0.05
CA VAL A 186 20.30 6.26 0.72
C VAL A 186 20.72 5.42 1.94
N SER A 187 19.75 4.85 2.68
CA SER A 187 20.02 4.09 3.90
C SER A 187 20.73 2.76 3.68
N SER A 188 20.56 2.14 2.51
CA SER A 188 21.20 0.87 2.16
C SER A 188 22.70 0.96 1.84
N GLY A 189 23.20 2.16 1.55
CA GLY A 189 24.59 2.35 1.13
C GLY A 189 24.89 1.92 -0.32
N VAL A 190 23.87 1.59 -1.12
CA VAL A 190 24.05 1.17 -2.52
C VAL A 190 24.74 2.22 -3.37
N LEU A 191 24.48 3.50 -3.10
CA LEU A 191 25.10 4.60 -3.85
C LEU A 191 26.64 4.64 -3.66
N GLY A 192 27.13 4.41 -2.42
CA GLY A 192 28.56 4.31 -2.16
C GLY A 192 29.19 3.13 -2.90
N ARG A 193 28.54 1.96 -2.88
CA ARG A 193 29.01 0.77 -3.61
C ARG A 193 29.06 0.98 -5.12
N LEU A 194 28.10 1.69 -5.70
CA LEU A 194 28.11 2.00 -7.12
C LEU A 194 29.27 2.93 -7.50
N VAL A 195 29.57 3.93 -6.67
CA VAL A 195 30.72 4.81 -6.87
C VAL A 195 32.03 4.03 -6.80
N ASP A 196 32.19 3.14 -5.80
CA ASP A 196 33.38 2.31 -5.63
C ASP A 196 33.62 1.32 -6.80
N LEU A 197 32.58 0.94 -7.54
CA LEU A 197 32.68 0.05 -8.69
C LEU A 197 32.95 0.78 -10.00
N LEU A 198 32.70 2.07 -10.06
CA LEU A 198 32.87 2.89 -11.29
C LEU A 198 34.18 3.71 -11.28
N GLY A 199 34.87 3.81 -10.13
CA GLY A 199 36.12 4.55 -9.96
C GLY A 199 37.31 3.63 -9.76
#